data_2edb839f8eda43b7b6bf80614a518f42
#
_entry.id   2edb839f8eda43b7b6bf80614a518f42
#
_cell.length_a   1.000
_cell.length_b   1.000
_cell.length_c   1.000
_cell.angle_alpha   90.00
_cell.angle_beta   90.00
_cell.angle_gamma   90.00
#
_symmetry.space_group_name_H-M   'P 1'
#
loop_
_entity.id
_entity.type
_entity.pdbx_description
1 polymer ?
#
loop_
_entity_poly.entity_id
_entity_poly.type
_entity_poly.pdbx_seq_one_letter_code
_entity_poly.pdbx_strand_id
1 'polypeptide(L)'
;MAGRNRESTKCERFRKYPQLPCKEHHIYRPRKKVGKKKEERTMQLNNVDFETYLKNYPDANGYFGKYGGAYIPEELKKAMEEINHAYETISKSRKFIAELRRIRKEFQGRPTPISHLERLSEKINTGVQLYVKREDLNHTGAHKLNHCMGEVLLAKYMGKKKVIAETGAGQHGVALATAAAYFGMECDIYMGAVDIKKQAPNVARMKILGARVVEVNDGLATLKEAVDAAFLAYMKE
;
A
#
# COMPACT_ATOMS: atom_id res chain seq x y z
N MET A 1 24.70 34.82 -49.98
CA MET A 1 23.38 34.86 -50.63
C MET A 1 22.52 33.75 -50.04
N ALA A 2 21.37 34.15 -49.55
CA ALA A 2 20.15 33.39 -49.27
C ALA A 2 20.21 32.26 -48.22
N GLY A 3 19.91 32.62 -46.99
CA GLY A 3 19.27 31.74 -46.02
C GLY A 3 17.82 31.42 -46.44
N ARG A 4 17.37 30.16 -46.20
CA ARG A 4 15.94 29.80 -46.27
C ARG A 4 15.49 29.18 -44.98
N ASN A 5 14.55 29.88 -44.38
CA ASN A 5 13.69 29.44 -43.26
C ASN A 5 13.18 28.02 -43.45
N ARG A 6 13.31 27.20 -42.40
CA ARG A 6 12.55 25.94 -42.22
C ARG A 6 11.63 26.08 -41.01
N GLU A 7 10.55 26.79 -41.18
CA GLU A 7 9.38 26.75 -40.27
C GLU A 7 8.15 26.76 -41.14
N SER A 8 7.61 25.60 -41.51
CA SER A 8 6.21 25.41 -41.91
C SER A 8 5.97 24.00 -42.40
N THR A 9 5.94 22.99 -41.56
CA THR A 9 5.34 21.69 -41.91
C THR A 9 4.98 20.88 -40.65
N LYS A 10 4.18 21.45 -39.76
CA LYS A 10 3.55 20.68 -38.68
C LYS A 10 2.09 21.02 -38.38
N CYS A 11 1.40 21.71 -39.28
CA CYS A 11 0.00 22.14 -39.04
C CYS A 11 -1.03 21.59 -40.03
N GLU A 12 -0.71 20.55 -40.82
CA GLU A 12 -1.68 20.06 -41.83
C GLU A 12 -2.41 18.75 -41.50
N ARG A 13 -2.23 18.16 -40.30
CA ARG A 13 -2.84 16.84 -39.99
C ARG A 13 -4.14 16.89 -39.16
N PHE A 14 -4.67 18.06 -38.83
CA PHE A 14 -5.89 18.18 -37.99
C PHE A 14 -7.05 18.96 -38.63
N ARG A 15 -7.26 18.86 -39.96
CA ARG A 15 -8.37 19.47 -40.64
C ARG A 15 -9.66 18.63 -40.69
N LYS A 16 -9.92 17.77 -39.73
CA LYS A 16 -11.15 16.94 -39.69
C LYS A 16 -12.12 17.26 -38.55
N TYR A 17 -11.85 18.24 -37.71
CA TYR A 17 -12.79 18.66 -36.67
C TYR A 17 -12.86 20.18 -36.61
N PRO A 18 -13.85 20.82 -37.31
CA PRO A 18 -14.07 22.24 -37.14
C PRO A 18 -14.78 22.48 -35.80
N GLN A 19 -14.34 23.54 -35.11
CA GLN A 19 -14.92 24.14 -33.92
C GLN A 19 -14.43 23.67 -32.55
N LEU A 20 -13.17 24.02 -32.21
CA LEU A 20 -12.80 24.40 -30.85
C LEU A 20 -11.89 25.63 -30.93
N PRO A 21 -12.18 26.74 -30.27
CA PRO A 21 -11.30 27.90 -30.27
C PRO A 21 -10.00 27.59 -29.53
N CYS A 22 -8.91 27.84 -30.21
CA CYS A 22 -7.56 27.77 -29.64
C CYS A 22 -7.45 28.86 -28.56
N LYS A 23 -7.62 28.49 -27.26
CA LYS A 23 -7.34 29.40 -26.17
C LYS A 23 -5.83 29.34 -25.90
N GLU A 24 -5.26 30.53 -25.92
CA GLU A 24 -3.84 30.83 -25.71
C GLU A 24 -3.27 30.13 -24.47
N HIS A 25 -2.12 29.53 -24.63
CA HIS A 25 -1.34 28.97 -23.53
C HIS A 25 -1.01 30.06 -22.50
N HIS A 26 -1.70 30.06 -21.38
CA HIS A 26 -1.26 30.83 -20.24
C HIS A 26 0.07 30.27 -19.72
N ILE A 27 1.14 30.94 -20.11
CA ILE A 27 2.47 30.76 -19.52
C ILE A 27 2.34 31.06 -18.02
N TYR A 28 2.58 30.06 -17.18
CA TYR A 28 2.64 30.21 -15.74
C TYR A 28 3.68 31.30 -15.38
N ARG A 29 3.22 32.48 -14.97
CA ARG A 29 4.08 33.50 -14.35
C ARG A 29 4.11 33.22 -12.84
N PRO A 30 5.28 32.98 -12.24
CA PRO A 30 5.37 32.83 -10.79
C PRO A 30 4.91 34.13 -10.11
N ARG A 31 3.91 34.02 -9.23
CA ARG A 31 3.46 35.15 -8.41
C ARG A 31 4.62 35.63 -7.54
N LYS A 32 4.90 36.93 -7.58
CA LYS A 32 5.88 37.59 -6.70
C LYS A 32 5.57 37.20 -5.26
N LYS A 33 6.61 36.78 -4.53
CA LYS A 33 6.57 36.50 -3.09
C LYS A 33 6.13 37.76 -2.35
N VAL A 34 4.89 37.80 -1.92
CA VAL A 34 4.45 38.73 -0.86
C VAL A 34 4.94 38.08 0.43
N GLY A 35 5.91 38.73 1.07
CA GLY A 35 6.44 38.34 2.37
C GLY A 35 5.34 38.46 3.43
N LYS A 36 4.61 37.38 3.67
CA LYS A 36 3.86 37.19 4.92
C LYS A 36 4.68 36.22 5.76
N LYS A 37 5.07 36.66 6.95
CA LYS A 37 5.57 35.82 8.02
C LYS A 37 4.66 34.58 8.04
N LYS A 38 5.23 33.40 7.77
CA LYS A 38 4.57 32.12 8.07
C LYS A 38 4.41 32.09 9.59
N GLU A 39 3.23 32.44 10.10
CA GLU A 39 2.77 31.84 11.34
C GLU A 39 2.71 30.33 11.07
N GLU A 40 3.60 29.61 11.72
CA GLU A 40 3.52 28.16 11.82
C GLU A 40 2.20 27.87 12.53
N ARG A 41 1.14 27.64 11.75
CA ARG A 41 -0.07 27.01 12.25
C ARG A 41 0.30 25.56 12.54
N THR A 42 0.80 25.32 13.74
CA THR A 42 0.77 23.99 14.35
C THR A 42 -0.67 23.54 14.31
N MET A 43 -0.95 22.48 13.56
CA MET A 43 -2.28 21.88 13.55
C MET A 43 -2.50 21.23 14.92
N GLN A 44 -3.07 22.00 15.85
CA GLN A 44 -3.56 21.49 17.12
C GLN A 44 -4.95 20.88 16.88
N LEU A 45 -5.01 19.57 16.71
CA LEU A 45 -6.26 18.82 16.81
C LEU A 45 -6.41 18.44 18.29
N ASN A 46 -7.39 18.99 18.99
CA ASN A 46 -7.67 18.70 20.40
C ASN A 46 -6.49 18.88 21.37
N ASN A 47 -5.72 19.96 21.26
CA ASN A 47 -4.54 20.23 22.08
C ASN A 47 -3.40 19.19 21.99
N VAL A 48 -3.35 18.40 20.93
CA VAL A 48 -2.26 17.45 20.68
C VAL A 48 -1.17 18.13 19.85
N ASP A 49 0.02 18.25 20.39
CA ASP A 49 1.23 18.56 19.63
C ASP A 49 1.68 17.30 18.89
N PHE A 50 1.42 17.26 17.58
CA PHE A 50 1.76 16.11 16.75
C PHE A 50 3.27 15.85 16.63
N GLU A 51 4.13 16.84 16.81
CA GLU A 51 5.59 16.62 16.78
C GLU A 51 6.07 15.83 17.99
N THR A 52 5.56 16.17 19.18
CA THR A 52 5.83 15.43 20.40
C THR A 52 5.05 14.13 20.49
N TYR A 53 3.81 14.09 20.00
CA TYR A 53 2.97 12.91 19.99
C TYR A 53 3.63 11.72 19.26
N LEU A 54 4.10 11.93 18.02
CA LEU A 54 4.74 10.88 17.23
C LEU A 54 6.11 10.42 17.78
N LYS A 55 6.74 11.22 18.67
CA LYS A 55 7.98 10.84 19.36
C LYS A 55 7.74 10.02 20.62
N ASN A 56 6.59 10.24 21.26
CA ASN A 56 6.30 9.68 22.58
C ASN A 56 5.36 8.48 22.52
N TYR A 57 4.76 8.19 21.35
CA TYR A 57 3.80 7.10 21.20
C TYR A 57 4.12 6.21 20.00
N PRO A 58 3.88 4.90 20.10
CA PRO A 58 3.44 4.21 21.33
C PRO A 58 4.53 4.28 22.43
N ASP A 59 4.10 4.18 23.69
CA ASP A 59 5.04 3.98 24.81
C ASP A 59 5.68 2.57 24.77
N ALA A 60 6.55 2.26 25.73
CA ALA A 60 7.22 0.97 25.78
C ALA A 60 6.28 -0.25 25.92
N ASN A 61 5.04 -0.04 26.35
CA ASN A 61 4.00 -1.06 26.50
C ASN A 61 3.00 -1.06 25.37
N GLY A 62 3.20 -0.26 24.31
CA GLY A 62 2.33 -0.19 23.15
C GLY A 62 1.09 0.68 23.34
N TYR A 63 1.08 1.60 24.30
CA TYR A 63 -0.05 2.49 24.54
C TYR A 63 0.12 3.85 23.85
N PHE A 64 -1.01 4.38 23.36
CA PHE A 64 -1.23 5.72 22.86
C PHE A 64 -2.12 6.48 23.87
N GLY A 65 -1.54 6.97 24.96
CA GLY A 65 -2.27 7.48 26.09
C GLY A 65 -3.09 6.38 26.78
N LYS A 66 -4.42 6.50 26.82
CA LYS A 66 -5.32 5.48 27.38
C LYS A 66 -5.73 4.37 26.39
N TYR A 67 -5.26 4.42 25.15
CA TYR A 67 -5.60 3.47 24.10
C TYR A 67 -4.41 2.60 23.74
N GLY A 68 -4.65 1.41 23.25
CA GLY A 68 -3.60 0.50 22.81
C GLY A 68 -3.28 -0.55 23.86
N GLY A 69 -2.01 -1.00 23.87
CA GLY A 69 -1.53 -2.12 24.66
C GLY A 69 -1.41 -3.41 23.84
N ALA A 70 -0.76 -4.41 24.41
CA ALA A 70 -0.55 -5.72 23.79
C ALA A 70 -1.33 -6.80 24.55
N TYR A 71 -2.48 -7.20 24.01
CA TYR A 71 -3.34 -8.26 24.55
C TYR A 71 -3.06 -9.59 23.85
N ILE A 72 -1.84 -10.07 23.98
CA ILE A 72 -1.37 -11.28 23.30
C ILE A 72 -1.57 -12.48 24.21
N PRO A 73 -2.21 -13.59 23.72
CA PRO A 73 -2.24 -14.86 24.45
C PRO A 73 -0.84 -15.31 24.85
N GLU A 74 -0.73 -15.97 26.00
CA GLU A 74 0.55 -16.37 26.57
C GLU A 74 1.35 -17.25 25.61
N GLU A 75 0.65 -18.14 24.89
CA GLU A 75 1.23 -19.06 23.91
C GLU A 75 1.90 -18.35 22.73
N LEU A 76 1.44 -17.14 22.40
CA LEU A 76 1.98 -16.34 21.30
C LEU A 76 3.05 -15.33 21.71
N LYS A 77 3.23 -15.07 23.01
CA LYS A 77 4.16 -14.03 23.48
C LYS A 77 5.56 -14.21 22.94
N LYS A 78 6.12 -15.41 23.07
CA LYS A 78 7.48 -15.71 22.60
C LYS A 78 7.64 -15.46 21.09
N ALA A 79 6.67 -15.86 20.29
CA ALA A 79 6.70 -15.66 18.85
C ALA A 79 6.59 -14.16 18.47
N MET A 80 5.74 -13.42 19.19
CA MET A 80 5.62 -11.98 18.97
C MET A 80 6.86 -11.21 19.42
N GLU A 81 7.52 -11.63 20.50
CA GLU A 81 8.80 -11.07 20.93
C GLU A 81 9.91 -11.33 19.91
N GLU A 82 9.98 -12.53 19.31
CA GLU A 82 10.91 -12.85 18.22
C GLU A 82 10.69 -11.90 17.02
N ILE A 83 9.45 -11.72 16.60
CA ILE A 83 9.11 -10.81 15.50
C ILE A 83 9.46 -9.37 15.84
N ASN A 84 9.15 -8.92 17.06
CA ASN A 84 9.46 -7.57 17.50
C ASN A 84 10.97 -7.33 17.53
N HIS A 85 11.75 -8.28 18.07
CA HIS A 85 13.21 -8.19 18.08
C HIS A 85 13.78 -8.13 16.64
N ALA A 86 13.28 -8.97 15.74
CA ALA A 86 13.67 -8.95 14.33
C ALA A 86 13.30 -7.61 13.65
N TYR A 87 12.12 -7.08 13.94
CA TYR A 87 11.70 -5.77 13.44
C TYR A 87 12.65 -4.67 13.93
N GLU A 88 12.98 -4.63 15.23
CA GLU A 88 13.84 -3.60 15.80
C GLU A 88 15.31 -3.67 15.32
N THR A 89 15.79 -4.85 14.98
CA THR A 89 17.18 -5.06 14.56
C THR A 89 17.34 -5.16 13.05
N ILE A 90 16.64 -6.09 12.41
CA ILE A 90 16.79 -6.41 10.98
C ILE A 90 16.23 -5.29 10.11
N SER A 91 15.02 -4.79 10.42
CA SER A 91 14.33 -3.81 9.57
C SER A 91 15.09 -2.47 9.46
N LYS A 92 15.94 -2.15 10.44
CA LYS A 92 16.78 -0.96 10.49
C LYS A 92 18.14 -1.15 9.79
N SER A 93 18.49 -2.38 9.40
CA SER A 93 19.76 -2.67 8.76
C SER A 93 19.83 -2.06 7.34
N ARG A 94 21.02 -1.57 6.96
CA ARG A 94 21.25 -1.00 5.62
C ARG A 94 20.91 -2.00 4.51
N LYS A 95 21.23 -3.30 4.74
CA LYS A 95 20.98 -4.36 3.76
C LYS A 95 19.49 -4.57 3.52
N PHE A 96 18.71 -4.70 4.58
CA PHE A 96 17.26 -4.86 4.50
C PHE A 96 16.60 -3.65 3.81
N ILE A 97 16.96 -2.43 4.23
CA ILE A 97 16.40 -1.20 3.66
C ILE A 97 16.73 -1.08 2.17
N ALA A 98 17.96 -1.39 1.78
CA ALA A 98 18.38 -1.32 0.38
C ALA A 98 17.63 -2.33 -0.49
N GLU A 99 17.50 -3.59 0.00
CA GLU A 99 16.77 -4.64 -0.70
C GLU A 99 15.28 -4.31 -0.82
N LEU A 100 14.63 -3.86 0.24
CA LEU A 100 13.23 -3.47 0.21
C LEU A 100 12.98 -2.28 -0.73
N ARG A 101 13.88 -1.28 -0.76
CA ARG A 101 13.79 -0.15 -1.69
C ARG A 101 13.91 -0.60 -3.14
N ARG A 102 14.85 -1.51 -3.44
CA ARG A 102 14.99 -2.09 -4.77
C ARG A 102 13.73 -2.81 -5.21
N ILE A 103 13.20 -3.70 -4.36
CA ILE A 103 11.97 -4.44 -4.64
C ILE A 103 10.78 -3.51 -4.88
N ARG A 104 10.62 -2.49 -4.04
CA ARG A 104 9.55 -1.49 -4.21
C ARG A 104 9.64 -0.76 -5.54
N LYS A 105 10.83 -0.41 -5.97
CA LYS A 105 11.05 0.29 -7.24
C LYS A 105 10.86 -0.65 -8.45
N GLU A 106 11.51 -1.80 -8.45
CA GLU A 106 11.65 -2.67 -9.62
C GLU A 106 10.46 -3.62 -9.79
N PHE A 107 9.90 -4.12 -8.69
CA PHE A 107 8.83 -5.10 -8.73
C PHE A 107 7.46 -4.51 -8.43
N GLN A 108 7.33 -3.67 -7.39
CA GLN A 108 6.04 -3.11 -7.01
C GLN A 108 5.60 -1.92 -7.87
N GLY A 109 6.52 -1.22 -8.53
CA GLY A 109 6.23 0.01 -9.28
C GLY A 109 6.05 1.24 -8.38
N ARG A 110 6.75 1.30 -7.25
CA ARG A 110 6.67 2.44 -6.32
C ARG A 110 7.78 3.48 -6.54
N PRO A 111 7.50 4.76 -6.24
CA PRO A 111 6.23 5.29 -5.72
C PRO A 111 5.15 5.35 -6.79
N THR A 112 3.91 4.97 -6.43
CA THR A 112 2.77 5.16 -7.31
C THR A 112 2.46 6.66 -7.48
N PRO A 113 1.98 7.12 -8.65
CA PRO A 113 1.71 8.53 -8.89
C PRO A 113 0.49 9.03 -8.12
N ILE A 114 0.38 10.35 -8.06
CA ILE A 114 -0.83 11.06 -7.66
C ILE A 114 -1.41 11.68 -8.92
N SER A 115 -2.67 11.37 -9.22
CA SER A 115 -3.38 11.90 -10.39
C SER A 115 -4.44 12.90 -9.95
N HIS A 116 -4.47 14.06 -10.62
CA HIS A 116 -5.53 15.03 -10.45
C HIS A 116 -6.77 14.59 -11.26
N LEU A 117 -7.95 14.60 -10.64
CA LEU A 117 -9.22 14.27 -11.26
C LEU A 117 -9.90 15.56 -11.73
N GLU A 118 -9.34 16.22 -12.76
CA GLU A 118 -9.76 17.55 -13.24
C GLU A 118 -11.26 17.59 -13.55
N ARG A 119 -11.73 16.71 -14.43
CA ARG A 119 -13.13 16.67 -14.86
C ARG A 119 -14.12 16.41 -13.71
N LEU A 120 -13.72 15.60 -12.73
CA LEU A 120 -14.56 15.34 -11.56
C LEU A 120 -14.56 16.55 -10.62
N SER A 121 -13.42 17.18 -10.41
CA SER A 121 -13.29 18.41 -9.64
C SER A 121 -14.16 19.53 -10.22
N GLU A 122 -14.13 19.73 -11.52
CA GLU A 122 -14.99 20.70 -12.23
C GLU A 122 -16.47 20.36 -12.08
N LYS A 123 -16.84 19.08 -12.21
CA LYS A 123 -18.25 18.65 -12.11
C LYS A 123 -18.84 18.87 -10.72
N ILE A 124 -18.04 18.74 -9.66
CA ILE A 124 -18.47 18.98 -8.28
C ILE A 124 -18.70 20.48 -8.06
N ASN A 125 -17.98 21.35 -8.76
CA ASN A 125 -18.14 22.82 -8.78
C ASN A 125 -18.21 23.49 -7.39
N THR A 126 -17.47 22.95 -6.40
CA THR A 126 -17.41 23.47 -5.03
C THR A 126 -16.07 24.13 -4.72
N GLY A 127 -15.19 24.30 -5.73
CA GLY A 127 -13.80 24.74 -5.54
C GLY A 127 -12.87 23.63 -4.99
N VAL A 128 -13.39 22.44 -4.73
CA VAL A 128 -12.61 21.27 -4.27
C VAL A 128 -11.81 20.68 -5.41
N GLN A 129 -10.53 20.44 -5.14
CA GLN A 129 -9.63 19.74 -6.07
C GLN A 129 -9.42 18.31 -5.59
N LEU A 130 -9.80 17.35 -6.42
CA LEU A 130 -9.70 15.93 -6.10
C LEU A 130 -8.44 15.31 -6.69
N TYR A 131 -7.69 14.62 -5.83
CA TYR A 131 -6.51 13.86 -6.21
C TYR A 131 -6.66 12.42 -5.76
N VAL A 132 -6.19 11.47 -6.56
CA VAL A 132 -6.12 10.05 -6.19
C VAL A 132 -4.68 9.58 -6.12
N LYS A 133 -4.35 8.90 -5.02
CA LYS A 133 -3.12 8.13 -4.90
C LYS A 133 -3.34 6.80 -5.62
N ARG A 134 -2.61 6.57 -6.71
CA ARG A 134 -2.84 5.46 -7.66
C ARG A 134 -2.28 4.13 -7.17
N GLU A 135 -2.82 3.61 -6.05
CA GLU A 135 -2.43 2.29 -5.54
C GLU A 135 -2.96 1.12 -6.40
N ASP A 136 -3.85 1.39 -7.33
CA ASP A 136 -4.23 0.49 -8.42
C ASP A 136 -3.07 0.18 -9.39
N LEU A 137 -2.05 1.04 -9.43
CA LEU A 137 -0.82 0.83 -10.20
C LEU A 137 0.28 0.09 -9.41
N ASN A 138 0.05 -0.26 -8.16
CA ASN A 138 0.89 -1.21 -7.45
C ASN A 138 0.74 -2.60 -8.08
N HIS A 139 1.77 -3.41 -8.11
CA HIS A 139 1.86 -4.66 -8.89
C HIS A 139 0.63 -5.58 -8.80
N THR A 140 0.01 -5.74 -7.63
CA THR A 140 -1.21 -6.57 -7.49
C THR A 140 -2.51 -5.81 -7.75
N GLY A 141 -2.45 -4.54 -8.11
CA GLY A 141 -3.61 -3.67 -8.33
C GLY A 141 -4.21 -3.11 -7.04
N ALA A 142 -3.55 -3.23 -5.89
CA ALA A 142 -4.03 -2.74 -4.60
C ALA A 142 -2.89 -2.43 -3.61
N HIS A 143 -3.21 -1.72 -2.53
CA HIS A 143 -2.26 -1.27 -1.51
C HIS A 143 -1.65 -2.39 -0.66
N LYS A 144 -2.28 -3.55 -0.55
CA LYS A 144 -1.89 -4.64 0.36
C LYS A 144 -0.47 -5.17 0.12
N LEU A 145 0.02 -5.16 -1.11
CA LEU A 145 1.39 -5.58 -1.41
C LEU A 145 2.45 -4.72 -0.72
N ASN A 146 2.12 -3.49 -0.32
CA ASN A 146 3.06 -2.59 0.34
C ASN A 146 3.61 -3.16 1.65
N HIS A 147 2.74 -3.73 2.47
CA HIS A 147 3.16 -4.35 3.73
C HIS A 147 3.65 -5.79 3.51
N CYS A 148 2.96 -6.61 2.71
CA CYS A 148 3.33 -8.00 2.49
C CYS A 148 4.78 -8.17 2.01
N MET A 149 5.27 -7.31 1.10
CA MET A 149 6.67 -7.38 0.66
C MET A 149 7.67 -7.12 1.78
N GLY A 150 7.36 -6.21 2.70
CA GLY A 150 8.21 -5.93 3.86
C GLY A 150 8.18 -7.05 4.89
N GLU A 151 6.99 -7.57 5.19
CA GLU A 151 6.77 -8.65 6.16
C GLU A 151 7.42 -9.96 5.70
N VAL A 152 7.21 -10.36 4.45
CA VAL A 152 7.80 -11.60 3.92
C VAL A 152 9.32 -11.46 3.75
N LEU A 153 9.84 -10.28 3.40
CA LEU A 153 11.28 -10.04 3.42
C LEU A 153 11.84 -10.18 4.83
N LEU A 154 11.15 -9.65 5.85
CA LEU A 154 11.56 -9.82 7.25
C LEU A 154 11.54 -11.28 7.65
N ALA A 155 10.47 -12.02 7.36
CA ALA A 155 10.36 -13.45 7.62
C ALA A 155 11.50 -14.24 6.97
N LYS A 156 11.88 -13.90 5.73
CA LYS A 156 13.04 -14.48 5.05
C LYS A 156 14.35 -14.23 5.80
N TYR A 157 14.57 -13.01 6.28
CA TYR A 157 15.76 -12.67 7.07
C TYR A 157 15.78 -13.37 8.45
N MET A 158 14.60 -13.66 8.99
CA MET A 158 14.45 -14.51 10.20
C MET A 158 14.65 -16.00 9.92
N GLY A 159 14.85 -16.42 8.67
CA GLY A 159 15.03 -17.82 8.28
C GLY A 159 13.73 -18.63 8.23
N LYS A 160 12.56 -17.96 8.28
CA LYS A 160 11.28 -18.64 8.15
C LYS A 160 11.12 -19.24 6.73
N LYS A 161 10.42 -20.35 6.63
CA LYS A 161 10.21 -21.08 5.37
C LYS A 161 8.81 -20.91 4.82
N LYS A 162 7.87 -20.55 5.68
CA LYS A 162 6.45 -20.45 5.38
C LYS A 162 5.87 -19.15 5.93
N VAL A 163 4.88 -18.62 5.24
CA VAL A 163 4.04 -17.52 5.70
C VAL A 163 2.58 -17.91 5.61
N ILE A 164 1.79 -17.40 6.53
CA ILE A 164 0.34 -17.64 6.56
C ILE A 164 -0.40 -16.31 6.65
N ALA A 165 -1.62 -16.27 6.14
CA ALA A 165 -2.54 -15.17 6.37
C ALA A 165 -3.99 -15.64 6.26
N GLU A 166 -4.87 -14.81 6.76
CA GLU A 166 -6.30 -14.86 6.48
C GLU A 166 -6.68 -13.87 5.38
N THR A 167 -7.82 -14.09 4.75
CA THR A 167 -8.38 -13.13 3.79
C THR A 167 -9.90 -13.30 3.65
N GLY A 168 -10.62 -12.19 3.51
CA GLY A 168 -12.04 -12.18 3.15
C GLY A 168 -12.22 -11.85 1.66
N ALA A 169 -12.02 -10.59 1.26
CA ALA A 169 -12.12 -10.15 -0.13
C ALA A 169 -11.02 -10.70 -1.08
N GLY A 170 -10.02 -11.39 -0.55
CA GLY A 170 -8.96 -12.02 -1.32
C GLY A 170 -7.76 -11.14 -1.65
N GLN A 171 -7.83 -9.83 -1.48
CA GLN A 171 -6.72 -8.92 -1.87
C GLN A 171 -5.48 -9.10 -0.99
N HIS A 172 -5.65 -9.34 0.31
CA HIS A 172 -4.53 -9.64 1.21
C HIS A 172 -3.89 -10.98 0.85
N GLY A 173 -4.70 -12.01 0.62
CA GLY A 173 -4.22 -13.33 0.18
C GLY A 173 -3.42 -13.26 -1.13
N VAL A 174 -3.92 -12.55 -2.14
CA VAL A 174 -3.18 -12.33 -3.40
C VAL A 174 -1.85 -11.60 -3.17
N ALA A 175 -1.84 -10.58 -2.30
CA ALA A 175 -0.63 -9.83 -2.00
C ALA A 175 0.41 -10.69 -1.27
N LEU A 176 -0.01 -11.48 -0.27
CA LEU A 176 0.90 -12.39 0.44
C LEU A 176 1.40 -13.52 -0.46
N ALA A 177 0.52 -14.16 -1.25
CA ALA A 177 0.90 -15.17 -2.22
C ALA A 177 1.93 -14.64 -3.24
N THR A 178 1.75 -13.38 -3.70
CA THR A 178 2.71 -12.70 -4.59
C THR A 178 4.07 -12.52 -3.91
N ALA A 179 4.09 -12.06 -2.67
CA ALA A 179 5.33 -11.86 -1.92
C ALA A 179 6.02 -13.20 -1.63
N ALA A 180 5.27 -14.22 -1.22
CA ALA A 180 5.78 -15.56 -0.96
C ALA A 180 6.39 -16.18 -2.22
N ALA A 181 5.71 -16.09 -3.37
CA ALA A 181 6.23 -16.55 -4.67
C ALA A 181 7.53 -15.82 -5.04
N TYR A 182 7.58 -14.49 -4.84
CA TYR A 182 8.78 -13.70 -5.12
C TYR A 182 10.00 -14.15 -4.30
N PHE A 183 9.81 -14.53 -3.04
CA PHE A 183 10.88 -14.96 -2.15
C PHE A 183 11.10 -16.47 -2.11
N GLY A 184 10.29 -17.27 -2.80
CA GLY A 184 10.38 -18.73 -2.82
C GLY A 184 9.99 -19.36 -1.47
N MET A 185 8.96 -18.80 -0.81
CA MET A 185 8.45 -19.29 0.47
C MET A 185 7.11 -20.02 0.29
N GLU A 186 6.84 -20.98 1.15
CA GLU A 186 5.51 -21.60 1.24
C GLU A 186 4.48 -20.59 1.74
N CYS A 187 3.24 -20.73 1.28
CA CYS A 187 2.18 -19.78 1.64
C CYS A 187 0.85 -20.49 1.81
N ASP A 188 0.26 -20.37 3.01
CA ASP A 188 -1.09 -20.83 3.31
C ASP A 188 -2.03 -19.64 3.54
N ILE A 189 -3.15 -19.62 2.82
CA ILE A 189 -4.15 -18.56 2.92
C ILE A 189 -5.46 -19.16 3.43
N TYR A 190 -5.83 -18.79 4.64
CA TYR A 190 -7.09 -19.18 5.27
C TYR A 190 -8.22 -18.28 4.76
N MET A 191 -9.29 -18.90 4.26
CA MET A 191 -10.41 -18.14 3.70
C MET A 191 -11.73 -18.87 3.95
N GLY A 192 -12.75 -18.15 4.37
CA GLY A 192 -14.07 -18.72 4.59
C GLY A 192 -14.70 -19.26 3.30
N ALA A 193 -15.39 -20.38 3.37
CA ALA A 193 -16.00 -21.04 2.21
C ALA A 193 -16.97 -20.14 1.44
N VAL A 194 -17.70 -19.26 2.16
CA VAL A 194 -18.60 -18.27 1.55
C VAL A 194 -17.79 -17.24 0.73
N ASP A 195 -16.67 -16.78 1.27
CA ASP A 195 -15.83 -15.81 0.62
C ASP A 195 -15.06 -16.42 -0.57
N ILE A 196 -14.63 -17.68 -0.48
CA ILE A 196 -14.01 -18.43 -1.59
C ILE A 196 -14.93 -18.43 -2.81
N LYS A 197 -16.21 -18.72 -2.62
CA LYS A 197 -17.19 -18.73 -3.72
C LYS A 197 -17.39 -17.34 -4.33
N LYS A 198 -17.52 -16.30 -3.49
CA LYS A 198 -17.71 -14.92 -3.93
C LYS A 198 -16.50 -14.34 -4.64
N GLN A 199 -15.30 -14.75 -4.24
CA GLN A 199 -14.01 -14.19 -4.68
C GLN A 199 -13.19 -15.17 -5.52
N ALA A 200 -13.86 -16.04 -6.27
CA ALA A 200 -13.21 -17.07 -7.09
C ALA A 200 -12.05 -16.55 -7.98
N PRO A 201 -12.13 -15.35 -8.60
CA PRO A 201 -10.99 -14.82 -9.37
C PRO A 201 -9.73 -14.57 -8.51
N ASN A 202 -9.86 -14.09 -7.27
CA ASN A 202 -8.74 -13.91 -6.37
C ASN A 202 -8.20 -15.25 -5.87
N VAL A 203 -9.07 -16.23 -5.62
CA VAL A 203 -8.67 -17.61 -5.28
C VAL A 203 -7.85 -18.24 -6.40
N ALA A 204 -8.27 -18.08 -7.66
CA ALA A 204 -7.50 -18.56 -8.82
C ALA A 204 -6.11 -17.90 -8.88
N ARG A 205 -6.01 -16.57 -8.64
CA ARG A 205 -4.73 -15.85 -8.61
C ARG A 205 -3.81 -16.38 -7.51
N MET A 206 -4.31 -16.61 -6.30
CA MET A 206 -3.53 -17.17 -5.19
C MET A 206 -2.98 -18.56 -5.55
N LYS A 207 -3.80 -19.44 -6.15
CA LYS A 207 -3.39 -20.78 -6.57
C LYS A 207 -2.34 -20.74 -7.69
N ILE A 208 -2.48 -19.85 -8.69
CA ILE A 208 -1.48 -19.66 -9.76
C ILE A 208 -0.14 -19.22 -9.18
N LEU A 209 -0.14 -18.40 -8.12
CA LEU A 209 1.05 -17.95 -7.41
C LEU A 209 1.66 -19.04 -6.50
N GLY A 210 1.07 -20.23 -6.44
CA GLY A 210 1.58 -21.34 -5.64
C GLY A 210 1.11 -21.39 -4.20
N ALA A 211 0.22 -20.50 -3.78
CA ALA A 211 -0.32 -20.53 -2.43
C ALA A 211 -1.39 -21.63 -2.27
N ARG A 212 -1.39 -22.27 -1.11
CA ARG A 212 -2.46 -23.18 -0.70
C ARG A 212 -3.59 -22.34 -0.07
N VAL A 213 -4.78 -22.40 -0.65
CA VAL A 213 -5.97 -21.80 -0.07
C VAL A 213 -6.64 -22.82 0.82
N VAL A 214 -6.67 -22.55 2.12
CA VAL A 214 -7.29 -23.39 3.15
C VAL A 214 -8.70 -22.92 3.39
N GLU A 215 -9.67 -23.77 3.02
CA GLU A 215 -11.08 -23.48 3.18
C GLU A 215 -11.49 -23.63 4.65
N VAL A 216 -12.19 -22.62 5.19
CA VAL A 216 -12.72 -22.61 6.56
C VAL A 216 -14.23 -22.65 6.49
N ASN A 217 -14.81 -23.69 7.10
CA ASN A 217 -16.25 -23.96 7.06
C ASN A 217 -16.95 -23.69 8.40
N ASP A 218 -16.21 -23.29 9.43
CA ASP A 218 -16.76 -23.04 10.76
C ASP A 218 -17.64 -21.78 10.79
N GLY A 219 -18.59 -21.74 11.70
CA GLY A 219 -19.45 -20.59 11.96
C GLY A 219 -20.16 -20.06 10.71
N LEU A 220 -19.93 -18.80 10.38
CA LEU A 220 -20.47 -18.15 9.17
C LEU A 220 -19.62 -18.40 7.92
N ALA A 221 -18.51 -19.10 8.05
CA ALA A 221 -17.54 -19.38 6.98
C ALA A 221 -17.08 -18.11 6.23
N THR A 222 -16.76 -17.08 6.99
CA THR A 222 -16.31 -15.75 6.50
C THR A 222 -14.97 -15.36 7.10
N LEU A 223 -14.57 -14.10 6.93
CA LEU A 223 -13.28 -13.57 7.38
C LEU A 223 -13.00 -13.83 8.88
N LYS A 224 -14.00 -13.72 9.76
CA LYS A 224 -13.79 -13.90 11.20
C LYS A 224 -13.27 -15.31 11.51
N GLU A 225 -13.93 -16.33 10.99
CA GLU A 225 -13.55 -17.72 11.18
C GLU A 225 -12.20 -18.05 10.53
N ALA A 226 -11.90 -17.40 9.40
CA ALA A 226 -10.60 -17.51 8.75
C ALA A 226 -9.47 -16.94 9.62
N VAL A 227 -9.69 -15.83 10.32
CA VAL A 227 -8.74 -15.26 11.30
C VAL A 227 -8.49 -16.26 12.43
N ASP A 228 -9.54 -16.79 13.05
CA ASP A 228 -9.44 -17.74 14.15
C ASP A 228 -8.64 -18.99 13.72
N ALA A 229 -8.93 -19.53 12.53
CA ALA A 229 -8.25 -20.69 11.96
C ALA A 229 -6.75 -20.41 11.66
N ALA A 230 -6.43 -19.23 11.14
CA ALA A 230 -5.05 -18.84 10.89
C ALA A 230 -4.24 -18.72 12.17
N PHE A 231 -4.78 -18.12 13.22
CA PHE A 231 -4.12 -18.06 14.53
C PHE A 231 -3.93 -19.43 15.15
N LEU A 232 -4.92 -20.32 15.07
CA LEU A 232 -4.78 -21.70 15.54
C LEU A 232 -3.69 -22.47 14.78
N ALA A 233 -3.55 -22.25 13.49
CA ALA A 233 -2.47 -22.84 12.69
C ALA A 233 -1.11 -22.29 13.12
N TYR A 234 -1.00 -20.99 13.31
CA TYR A 234 0.23 -20.34 13.75
C TYR A 234 0.74 -20.84 15.12
N MET A 235 -0.16 -21.19 16.02
CA MET A 235 0.20 -21.76 17.32
C MET A 235 0.67 -23.22 17.26
N LYS A 236 0.34 -23.96 16.18
CA LYS A 236 0.65 -25.38 16.02
C LYS A 236 1.92 -25.67 15.22
N GLU A 237 2.34 -24.72 14.41
CA GLU A 237 3.52 -24.81 13.52
C GLU A 237 4.69 -23.96 14.04
#